data_bb41fa90f3cdc85c38992fec1531a321
#
_entry.id   bb41fa90f3cdc85c38992fec1531a321
#
_cell.length_a   1.000
_cell.length_b   1.000
_cell.length_c   1.000
_cell.angle_alpha   90.00
_cell.angle_beta   90.00
_cell.angle_gamma   90.00
#
_symmetry.space_group_name_H-M   'P 1'
#
loop_
_entity.id
_entity.type
_entity.pdbx_description
1 polymer ?
#
loop_
_entity_poly.entity_id
_entity_poly.type
_entity_poly.pdbx_seq_one_letter_code
_entity_poly.pdbx_strand_id
1 'polypeptide(L)'
;ISGLVYFLPPFHRNIGKRLTKSAKVFFADHGLVCYLLGIKDLAGWNNHIYKGNLWENLVFMELVKTAHLRPGANLFFYRDQNGVEIDFIVESGNTLYFLEAKAGERIDEKKLSFKKVIPLFEKRYQTKAILLQNLSEPHVLKKKGYHCINPLFADVNL
;
A
#
# COMPACT_ATOMS: atom_id res chain seq x y z
N ILE A 1 -22.93 -6.36 6.16
CA ILE A 1 -21.46 -6.27 6.03
C ILE A 1 -20.90 -6.86 7.31
N SER A 2 -20.15 -7.95 7.22
CA SER A 2 -19.70 -8.72 8.39
C SER A 2 -18.65 -7.99 9.26
N GLY A 3 -18.10 -6.85 8.79
CA GLY A 3 -16.99 -6.16 9.46
C GLY A 3 -15.65 -6.91 9.40
N LEU A 4 -15.61 -8.07 8.75
CA LEU A 4 -14.41 -8.91 8.66
C LEU A 4 -13.46 -8.53 7.53
N VAL A 5 -13.99 -7.87 6.50
CA VAL A 5 -13.21 -7.50 5.31
C VAL A 5 -13.54 -6.10 4.83
N TYR A 6 -12.55 -5.46 4.21
CA TYR A 6 -12.66 -4.21 3.47
C TYR A 6 -12.48 -4.46 1.98
N PHE A 7 -13.18 -3.69 1.17
CA PHE A 7 -12.99 -3.63 -0.26
C PHE A 7 -12.29 -2.32 -0.63
N LEU A 8 -11.11 -2.41 -1.20
CA LEU A 8 -10.37 -1.26 -1.71
C LEU A 8 -10.62 -1.15 -3.22
N PRO A 9 -11.33 -0.11 -3.69
CA PRO A 9 -11.58 0.06 -5.11
C PRO A 9 -10.35 0.62 -5.84
N PRO A 10 -10.25 0.41 -7.15
CA PRO A 10 -9.21 1.03 -7.96
C PRO A 10 -9.47 2.54 -8.13
N PHE A 11 -8.38 3.29 -8.31
CA PHE A 11 -8.42 4.73 -8.56
C PHE A 11 -8.82 5.01 -10.02
N HIS A 12 -10.07 5.43 -10.23
CA HIS A 12 -10.66 5.68 -11.56
C HIS A 12 -10.72 7.16 -11.93
N ARG A 13 -9.59 7.83 -12.06
CA ARG A 13 -9.61 9.16 -12.66
C ARG A 13 -8.99 9.09 -14.07
N ASN A 14 -9.80 9.46 -15.05
CA ASN A 14 -9.64 9.38 -16.50
C ASN A 14 -8.22 9.67 -17.02
N ILE A 15 -7.34 8.66 -16.99
CA ILE A 15 -5.94 8.73 -17.42
C ILE A 15 -5.72 8.09 -18.80
N GLY A 16 -6.81 7.80 -19.52
CA GLY A 16 -6.75 7.20 -20.87
C GLY A 16 -6.33 5.73 -20.91
N LYS A 17 -6.04 5.11 -19.74
CA LYS A 17 -5.71 3.68 -19.64
C LYS A 17 -6.89 2.88 -19.12
N ARG A 18 -7.05 1.67 -19.64
CA ARG A 18 -8.00 0.69 -19.09
C ARG A 18 -7.45 0.17 -17.76
N LEU A 19 -8.17 0.40 -16.67
CA LEU A 19 -7.85 -0.07 -15.33
C LEU A 19 -8.63 -1.34 -14.99
N THR A 20 -8.10 -2.13 -14.07
CA THR A 20 -8.82 -3.25 -13.45
C THR A 20 -10.07 -2.72 -12.75
N LYS A 21 -11.20 -3.41 -12.92
CA LYS A 21 -12.48 -3.03 -12.29
C LYS A 21 -12.68 -3.68 -10.91
N SER A 22 -12.01 -4.79 -10.64
CA SER A 22 -12.19 -5.55 -9.40
C SER A 22 -11.49 -4.86 -8.23
N ALA A 23 -12.17 -4.78 -7.08
CA ALA A 23 -11.59 -4.28 -5.85
C ALA A 23 -10.58 -5.30 -5.26
N LYS A 24 -9.58 -4.80 -4.53
CA LYS A 24 -8.77 -5.62 -3.62
C LYS A 24 -9.57 -5.91 -2.35
N VAL A 25 -9.33 -7.06 -1.73
CA VAL A 25 -9.94 -7.46 -0.46
C VAL A 25 -8.88 -7.47 0.63
N PHE A 26 -9.16 -6.83 1.74
CA PHE A 26 -8.31 -6.79 2.93
C PHE A 26 -9.07 -7.27 4.14
N PHE A 27 -8.42 -8.00 5.03
CA PHE A 27 -9.02 -8.44 6.29
C PHE A 27 -8.91 -7.35 7.35
N ALA A 28 -9.99 -7.17 8.12
CA ALA A 28 -10.07 -6.18 9.19
C ALA A 28 -9.16 -6.53 10.40
N ASP A 29 -8.88 -7.81 10.59
CA ASP A 29 -8.04 -8.33 11.68
C ASP A 29 -6.87 -9.14 11.11
N HIS A 30 -5.66 -8.60 11.23
CA HIS A 30 -4.45 -9.25 10.78
C HIS A 30 -4.11 -10.50 11.62
N GLY A 31 -4.40 -10.46 12.92
CA GLY A 31 -4.19 -11.60 13.83
C GLY A 31 -5.06 -12.78 13.46
N LEU A 32 -6.33 -12.52 13.10
CA LEU A 32 -7.25 -13.56 12.60
C LEU A 32 -6.69 -14.23 11.34
N VAL A 33 -6.16 -13.45 10.38
CA VAL A 33 -5.56 -14.01 9.16
C VAL A 33 -4.36 -14.88 9.50
N CYS A 34 -3.47 -14.42 10.37
CA CYS A 34 -2.32 -15.20 10.81
C CYS A 34 -2.76 -16.51 11.48
N TYR A 35 -3.76 -16.45 12.35
CA TYR A 35 -4.33 -17.64 13.01
C TYR A 35 -4.88 -18.64 11.99
N LEU A 36 -5.69 -18.20 11.04
CA LEU A 36 -6.27 -19.05 9.99
C LEU A 36 -5.22 -19.68 9.06
N LEU A 37 -4.07 -19.01 8.87
CA LEU A 37 -2.93 -19.51 8.10
C LEU A 37 -1.98 -20.40 8.94
N GLY A 38 -2.30 -20.63 10.22
CA GLY A 38 -1.47 -21.44 11.11
C GLY A 38 -0.15 -20.78 11.53
N ILE A 39 -0.03 -19.46 11.39
CA ILE A 39 1.16 -18.69 11.78
C ILE A 39 1.12 -18.47 13.28
N LYS A 40 2.08 -19.06 14.02
CA LYS A 40 2.12 -19.03 15.47
C LYS A 40 3.12 -18.04 16.06
N ASP A 41 4.12 -17.67 15.28
CA ASP A 41 5.22 -16.81 15.72
C ASP A 41 5.82 -15.99 14.59
N LEU A 42 6.77 -15.12 14.92
CA LEU A 42 7.46 -14.26 13.97
C LEU A 42 8.29 -15.05 12.94
N ALA A 43 8.85 -16.20 13.33
CA ALA A 43 9.62 -17.04 12.42
C ALA A 43 8.71 -17.63 11.35
N GLY A 44 7.54 -18.15 11.73
CA GLY A 44 6.50 -18.61 10.83
C GLY A 44 6.02 -17.51 9.89
N TRP A 45 5.80 -16.29 10.41
CA TRP A 45 5.42 -15.15 9.58
C TRP A 45 6.51 -14.77 8.58
N ASN A 46 7.76 -14.69 9.02
CA ASN A 46 8.89 -14.31 8.17
C ASN A 46 9.15 -15.28 7.01
N ASN A 47 8.86 -16.57 7.20
CA ASN A 47 9.06 -17.62 6.22
C ASN A 47 7.81 -17.97 5.41
N HIS A 48 6.68 -17.33 5.71
CA HIS A 48 5.41 -17.64 5.05
C HIS A 48 5.38 -17.20 3.60
N ILE A 49 4.81 -18.05 2.71
CA ILE A 49 4.71 -17.74 1.27
C ILE A 49 3.89 -16.48 0.98
N TYR A 50 2.91 -16.16 1.84
CA TYR A 50 2.07 -14.96 1.75
C TYR A 50 2.60 -13.77 2.56
N LYS A 51 3.87 -13.77 2.98
CA LYS A 51 4.45 -12.68 3.77
C LYS A 51 4.21 -11.29 3.16
N GLY A 52 4.33 -11.17 1.82
CA GLY A 52 4.07 -9.92 1.11
C GLY A 52 2.62 -9.45 1.25
N ASN A 53 1.66 -10.36 1.04
CA ASN A 53 0.23 -10.07 1.18
C ASN A 53 -0.16 -9.76 2.63
N LEU A 54 0.45 -10.46 3.60
CA LEU A 54 0.25 -10.20 5.02
C LEU A 54 0.75 -8.82 5.41
N TRP A 55 1.92 -8.43 4.91
CA TRP A 55 2.46 -7.09 5.13
C TRP A 55 1.55 -6.02 4.51
N GLU A 56 1.12 -6.21 3.26
CA GLU A 56 0.20 -5.30 2.59
C GLU A 56 -1.12 -5.15 3.36
N ASN A 57 -1.68 -6.26 3.90
CA ASN A 57 -2.87 -6.22 4.72
C ASN A 57 -2.65 -5.44 6.03
N LEU A 58 -1.51 -5.63 6.69
CA LEU A 58 -1.16 -4.92 7.91
C LEU A 58 -1.02 -3.42 7.63
N VAL A 59 -0.29 -3.05 6.58
CA VAL A 59 -0.15 -1.66 6.11
C VAL A 59 -1.51 -1.04 5.82
N PHE A 60 -2.39 -1.75 5.11
CA PHE A 60 -3.75 -1.27 4.85
C PHE A 60 -4.50 -0.93 6.14
N MET A 61 -4.42 -1.80 7.13
CA MET A 61 -5.10 -1.57 8.41
C MET A 61 -4.52 -0.39 9.19
N GLU A 62 -3.18 -0.17 9.12
CA GLU A 62 -2.55 1.01 9.71
C GLU A 62 -3.02 2.30 9.01
N LEU A 63 -3.11 2.31 7.68
CA LEU A 63 -3.63 3.45 6.92
C LEU A 63 -5.08 3.78 7.28
N VAL A 64 -5.92 2.77 7.49
CA VAL A 64 -7.33 2.97 7.87
C VAL A 64 -7.46 3.42 9.32
N LYS A 65 -6.71 2.81 10.25
CA LYS A 65 -6.85 3.06 11.70
C LYS A 65 -6.15 4.33 12.15
N THR A 66 -4.88 4.49 11.78
CA THR A 66 -4.02 5.58 12.26
C THR A 66 -4.11 6.84 11.39
N ALA A 67 -4.09 6.69 10.07
CA ALA A 67 -4.22 7.83 9.16
C ALA A 67 -5.69 8.17 8.84
N HIS A 68 -6.66 7.45 9.42
CA HIS A 68 -8.10 7.65 9.24
C HIS A 68 -8.55 7.68 7.76
N LEU A 69 -7.86 6.92 6.90
CA LEU A 69 -8.19 6.86 5.48
C LEU A 69 -9.41 5.98 5.24
N ARG A 70 -10.20 6.34 4.23
CA ARG A 70 -11.46 5.66 3.89
C ARG A 70 -11.37 5.04 2.50
N PRO A 71 -11.44 3.68 2.40
CA PRO A 71 -11.53 3.00 1.10
C PRO A 71 -12.66 3.55 0.24
N GLY A 72 -12.36 3.90 -1.00
CA GLY A 72 -13.34 4.46 -1.95
C GLY A 72 -13.64 5.95 -1.80
N ALA A 73 -13.18 6.61 -0.73
CA ALA A 73 -13.31 8.06 -0.55
C ALA A 73 -11.98 8.78 -0.82
N ASN A 74 -10.92 8.39 -0.11
CA ASN A 74 -9.58 8.98 -0.24
C ASN A 74 -8.46 7.93 -0.27
N LEU A 75 -8.80 6.63 -0.18
CA LEU A 75 -7.86 5.51 -0.28
C LEU A 75 -8.30 4.56 -1.39
N PHE A 76 -7.37 4.29 -2.30
CA PHE A 76 -7.57 3.48 -3.51
C PHE A 76 -6.31 2.65 -3.78
N PHE A 77 -6.35 1.79 -4.82
CA PHE A 77 -5.14 1.21 -5.44
C PHE A 77 -5.11 1.55 -6.93
N TYR A 78 -3.99 1.27 -7.58
CA TYR A 78 -3.88 1.37 -9.04
C TYR A 78 -3.42 0.04 -9.62
N ARG A 79 -4.07 -0.40 -10.69
CA ARG A 79 -3.61 -1.53 -11.51
C ARG A 79 -4.06 -1.33 -12.95
N ASP A 80 -3.10 -1.34 -13.87
CA ASP A 80 -3.40 -1.31 -15.30
C ASP A 80 -3.51 -2.72 -15.89
N GLN A 81 -3.89 -2.80 -17.17
CA GLN A 81 -4.04 -4.07 -17.88
C GLN A 81 -2.72 -4.83 -18.09
N ASN A 82 -1.57 -4.15 -18.01
CA ASN A 82 -0.26 -4.75 -18.11
C ASN A 82 0.25 -5.30 -16.78
N GLY A 83 -0.58 -5.22 -15.73
CA GLY A 83 -0.22 -5.67 -14.38
C GLY A 83 0.68 -4.72 -13.61
N VAL A 84 0.90 -3.49 -14.10
CA VAL A 84 1.61 -2.45 -13.34
C VAL A 84 0.70 -1.98 -12.22
N GLU A 85 1.18 -2.06 -10.99
CA GLU A 85 0.39 -1.81 -9.78
C GLU A 85 1.08 -0.84 -8.84
N ILE A 86 0.27 -0.02 -8.15
CA ILE A 86 0.61 0.70 -6.92
C ILE A 86 -0.35 0.20 -5.85
N ASP A 87 0.20 -0.24 -4.72
CA ASP A 87 -0.57 -0.91 -3.67
C ASP A 87 -1.62 0.02 -3.08
N PHE A 88 -1.28 1.29 -2.83
CA PHE A 88 -2.24 2.29 -2.35
C PHE A 88 -2.01 3.65 -3.01
N ILE A 89 -3.12 4.33 -3.32
CA ILE A 89 -3.15 5.74 -3.70
C ILE A 89 -3.99 6.48 -2.67
N VAL A 90 -3.43 7.54 -2.07
CA VAL A 90 -4.17 8.43 -1.19
C VAL A 90 -4.38 9.77 -1.89
N GLU A 91 -5.62 10.22 -1.94
CA GLU A 91 -6.01 11.52 -2.46
C GLU A 91 -6.22 12.51 -1.31
N SER A 92 -5.42 13.58 -1.27
CA SER A 92 -5.52 14.65 -0.29
C SER A 92 -5.48 16.00 -1.01
N GLY A 93 -6.65 16.62 -1.17
CA GLY A 93 -6.77 17.85 -1.96
C GLY A 93 -6.29 17.66 -3.40
N ASN A 94 -5.30 18.43 -3.82
CA ASN A 94 -4.69 18.32 -5.16
C ASN A 94 -3.42 17.45 -5.18
N THR A 95 -3.15 16.69 -4.10
CA THR A 95 -1.98 15.82 -3.98
C THR A 95 -2.39 14.35 -4.02
N LEU A 96 -1.68 13.55 -4.83
CA LEU A 96 -1.74 12.10 -4.81
C LEU A 96 -0.48 11.53 -4.18
N TYR A 97 -0.66 10.72 -3.18
CA TYR A 97 0.40 9.93 -2.56
C TYR A 97 0.35 8.52 -3.13
N PHE A 98 1.46 8.07 -3.69
CA PHE A 98 1.64 6.73 -4.25
C PHE A 98 2.43 5.90 -3.25
N LEU A 99 1.81 4.85 -2.71
CA LEU A 99 2.39 4.04 -1.66
C LEU A 99 2.58 2.61 -2.15
N GLU A 100 3.78 2.07 -1.98
CA GLU A 100 4.08 0.65 -2.18
C GLU A 100 4.48 -0.01 -0.86
N ALA A 101 3.96 -1.20 -0.61
CA ALA A 101 4.23 -2.00 0.58
C ALA A 101 5.27 -3.09 0.27
N LYS A 102 6.34 -3.18 1.05
CA LYS A 102 7.39 -4.19 0.88
C LYS A 102 7.77 -4.81 2.23
N ALA A 103 7.50 -6.10 2.37
CA ALA A 103 7.73 -6.85 3.60
C ALA A 103 9.21 -7.16 3.90
N GLY A 104 10.08 -7.02 2.92
CA GLY A 104 11.51 -7.29 3.07
C GLY A 104 12.33 -6.05 3.37
N GLU A 105 13.42 -6.21 4.12
CA GLU A 105 14.38 -5.13 4.37
C GLU A 105 15.17 -4.72 3.12
N ARG A 106 15.44 -5.69 2.25
CA ARG A 106 16.13 -5.45 0.97
C ARG A 106 15.11 -5.35 -0.15
N ILE A 107 15.15 -4.25 -0.88
CA ILE A 107 14.28 -4.01 -2.03
C ILE A 107 15.12 -3.81 -3.30
N ASP A 108 14.59 -4.29 -4.40
CA ASP A 108 15.07 -3.94 -5.72
C ASP A 108 14.31 -2.69 -6.20
N GLU A 109 14.96 -1.53 -6.13
CA GLU A 109 14.35 -0.24 -6.53
C GLU A 109 13.88 -0.22 -7.99
N LYS A 110 14.40 -1.12 -8.85
CA LYS A 110 13.97 -1.25 -10.24
C LYS A 110 12.57 -1.83 -10.36
N LYS A 111 12.13 -2.57 -9.33
CA LYS A 111 10.78 -3.18 -9.26
C LYS A 111 9.72 -2.25 -8.70
N LEU A 112 10.08 -1.05 -8.23
CA LEU A 112 9.11 -0.06 -7.78
C LEU A 112 8.38 0.54 -8.99
N SER A 113 7.05 0.55 -8.91
CA SER A 113 6.18 0.99 -10.01
C SER A 113 6.07 2.51 -10.12
N PHE A 114 6.58 3.25 -9.15
CA PHE A 114 6.53 4.72 -9.10
C PHE A 114 6.94 5.39 -10.41
N LYS A 115 8.09 4.97 -10.98
CA LYS A 115 8.63 5.54 -12.23
C LYS A 115 7.70 5.36 -13.43
N LYS A 116 6.84 4.32 -13.41
CA LYS A 116 5.92 4.01 -14.51
C LYS A 116 4.56 4.67 -14.33
N VAL A 117 4.12 4.86 -13.08
CA VAL A 117 2.75 5.28 -12.77
C VAL A 117 2.67 6.79 -12.51
N ILE A 118 3.56 7.35 -11.71
CA ILE A 118 3.53 8.76 -11.32
C ILE A 118 3.44 9.72 -12.53
N PRO A 119 4.23 9.56 -13.62
CA PRO A 119 4.16 10.46 -14.77
C PRO A 119 2.79 10.55 -15.44
N LEU A 120 1.91 9.56 -15.23
CA LEU A 120 0.55 9.57 -15.76
C LEU A 120 -0.35 10.62 -15.07
N PHE A 121 0.04 11.05 -13.86
CA PHE A 121 -0.76 11.90 -12.98
C PHE A 121 -0.19 13.31 -12.80
N GLU A 122 1.11 13.51 -12.99
CA GLU A 122 1.83 14.78 -12.74
C GLU A 122 1.29 16.00 -13.49
N LYS A 123 0.60 15.79 -14.61
CA LYS A 123 -0.04 16.90 -15.36
C LYS A 123 -1.25 17.50 -14.62
N ARG A 124 -1.84 16.77 -13.67
CA ARG A 124 -3.10 17.15 -13.01
C ARG A 124 -3.00 17.26 -11.50
N TYR A 125 -2.00 16.61 -10.90
CA TYR A 125 -1.85 16.48 -9.46
C TYR A 125 -0.41 16.76 -9.04
N GLN A 126 -0.24 17.26 -7.84
CA GLN A 126 1.02 17.11 -7.14
C GLN A 126 1.18 15.64 -6.75
N THR A 127 2.38 15.09 -6.87
CA THR A 127 2.63 13.67 -6.62
C THR A 127 3.71 13.47 -5.59
N LYS A 128 3.51 12.52 -4.69
CA LYS A 128 4.51 12.07 -3.71
C LYS A 128 4.57 10.55 -3.69
N ALA A 129 5.77 10.00 -3.56
CA ALA A 129 6.00 8.56 -3.49
C ALA A 129 6.48 8.17 -2.09
N ILE A 130 5.86 7.13 -1.52
CA ILE A 130 6.19 6.59 -0.20
C ILE A 130 6.32 5.08 -0.30
N LEU A 131 7.43 4.56 0.18
CA LEU A 131 7.65 3.13 0.36
C LEU A 131 7.35 2.76 1.81
N LEU A 132 6.37 1.89 2.02
CA LEU A 132 5.98 1.36 3.31
C LEU A 132 6.67 0.02 3.53
N GLN A 133 7.81 0.06 4.23
CA GLN A 133 8.73 -1.07 4.34
C GLN A 133 8.83 -1.55 5.79
N ASN A 134 8.93 -2.87 5.96
CA ASN A 134 9.21 -3.47 7.26
C ASN A 134 10.69 -3.31 7.61
N LEU A 135 11.03 -2.18 8.21
CA LEU A 135 12.37 -1.85 8.70
C LEU A 135 12.45 -2.14 10.19
N SER A 136 13.62 -2.58 10.63
CA SER A 136 13.90 -2.86 12.05
C SER A 136 13.96 -1.59 12.93
N GLU A 137 14.05 -0.41 12.31
CA GLU A 137 14.17 0.87 13.00
C GLU A 137 13.10 1.88 12.56
N PRO A 138 12.65 2.77 13.48
CA PRO A 138 11.62 3.77 13.20
C PRO A 138 12.21 4.98 12.46
N HIS A 139 12.73 4.79 11.25
CA HIS A 139 13.34 5.87 10.48
C HIS A 139 12.53 6.20 9.24
N VAL A 140 12.31 7.50 9.04
CA VAL A 140 11.92 8.03 7.74
C VAL A 140 13.19 8.23 6.93
N LEU A 141 13.46 7.32 6.00
CA LEU A 141 14.61 7.44 5.10
C LEU A 141 14.18 8.20 3.85
N LYS A 142 14.83 9.35 3.61
CA LYS A 142 14.65 10.10 2.37
C LYS A 142 15.54 9.48 1.28
N LYS A 143 14.92 8.92 0.26
CA LYS A 143 15.58 8.40 -0.94
C LYS A 143 15.37 9.33 -2.13
N LYS A 144 16.14 9.15 -3.20
CA LYS A 144 15.95 9.93 -4.43
C LYS A 144 14.61 9.61 -5.07
N GLY A 145 13.64 10.51 -4.89
CA GLY A 145 12.30 10.41 -5.50
C GLY A 145 11.22 9.74 -4.67
N TYR A 146 11.52 9.26 -3.46
CA TYR A 146 10.52 8.73 -2.53
C TYR A 146 11.00 8.76 -1.08
N HIS A 147 10.06 8.69 -0.14
CA HIS A 147 10.34 8.46 1.26
C HIS A 147 10.12 6.99 1.61
N CYS A 148 10.95 6.42 2.48
CA CYS A 148 10.78 5.08 3.02
C CYS A 148 10.43 5.17 4.50
N ILE A 149 9.33 4.53 4.88
CA ILE A 149 8.76 4.61 6.24
C ILE A 149 8.37 3.20 6.68
N ASN A 150 8.61 2.86 7.96
CA ASN A 150 7.94 1.74 8.58
C ASN A 150 6.67 2.26 9.27
N PRO A 151 5.47 1.92 8.78
CA PRO A 151 4.20 2.47 9.28
C PRO A 151 3.85 2.02 10.70
N LEU A 152 4.55 0.99 11.24
CA LEU A 152 4.35 0.54 12.63
C LEU A 152 5.07 1.42 13.66
N PHE A 153 6.03 2.23 13.21
CA PHE A 153 6.87 3.04 14.11
C PHE A 153 6.81 4.54 13.81
N ALA A 154 6.26 4.93 12.68
CA ALA A 154 6.17 6.33 12.28
C ALA A 154 4.83 6.61 11.61
N ASP A 155 4.22 7.75 11.96
CA ASP A 155 2.99 8.21 11.31
C ASP A 155 3.23 8.46 9.82
N VAL A 156 2.34 7.92 9.01
CA VAL A 156 2.31 8.21 7.58
C VAL A 156 1.66 9.59 7.41
N ASN A 157 2.46 10.64 7.52
CA ASN A 157 1.99 12.02 7.32
C ASN A 157 1.69 12.26 5.83
N LEU A 158 0.39 12.34 5.51
CA LEU A 158 -0.18 12.45 4.16
C LEU A 158 -0.81 13.83 3.92
#